data_fa53f441c80bbca3805a6cbcd3b9b7d1
#
_entry.id   fa53f441c80bbca3805a6cbcd3b9b7d1
#
_cell.length_a   1.000
_cell.length_b   1.000
_cell.length_c   1.000
_cell.angle_alpha   90.00
_cell.angle_beta   90.00
_cell.angle_gamma   90.00
#
_symmetry.space_group_name_H-M   'P 1'
#
loop_
_entity.id
_entity.type
_entity.pdbx_description
1 polymer ?
#
loop_
_entity_poly.entity_id
_entity_poly.type
_entity_poly.pdbx_seq_one_letter_code
_entity_poly.pdbx_strand_id
1 'polypeptide(L)'
;MDVPSLMRQAVALNRRRIAIITEDRELTFEQMWTRGVRLANGLRALGVRPGDRVAGVEDNNLGAADLFLGAAIAGAVRVPLYARNSAEAHAQMVEQSGTCVVLTDAAYADTVAGLDGAIDCVEHVVVRDDSYEKWLAEQSDADPMVEVGPDDWYIIRHSAGTTGRPKGVGYTQHDWLVNCRNWFYRLPNLRWGSVVGHAGPISHASGYLFLPTWLHGSTNLLFGAFDSGKVLAMTERHAVTHMFTPPSMVQALAADPSARSRDLSALECVLVGGAPITDATALAGRDVFGDVLYQVFGQTEAVPLTIMTPQEWFGRFEGSKPMRAAGRLLPFARLEVRDEDGTVLPIGAEGELYAQVEGQMRGFWGDDGLTATRLVDGWVRTRDIGRIDDNGFVYILDRADDMIVSGGFNIWPAELETAIADHPEVIEVAVFAIPHERWGETPMAVCHVDPSATVTEEEIVELVRQRLGSYKKPGRVEFTHEPLPKSVVGKLLRKSLREPYWAGHAQRVHGA
;
A
#
# COMPACT_ATOMS: atom_id res chain seq x y z
N MET A 1 -0.72 26.78 4.63
CA MET A 1 0.29 26.16 3.76
C MET A 1 -0.38 25.06 3.00
N ASP A 2 -0.23 25.03 1.69
CA ASP A 2 -0.90 24.09 0.79
C ASP A 2 0.12 23.42 -0.14
N VAL A 3 -0.28 22.30 -0.74
CA VAL A 3 0.60 21.48 -1.58
C VAL A 3 1.05 22.23 -2.84
N PRO A 4 0.15 22.87 -3.63
CA PRO A 4 0.59 23.58 -4.85
C PRO A 4 1.60 24.70 -4.58
N SER A 5 1.43 25.48 -3.51
CA SER A 5 2.38 26.54 -3.15
C SER A 5 3.77 25.98 -2.84
N LEU A 6 3.86 24.87 -2.07
CA LEU A 6 5.13 24.23 -1.76
C LEU A 6 5.76 23.55 -3.00
N MET A 7 4.95 22.94 -3.86
CA MET A 7 5.43 22.40 -5.15
C MET A 7 6.04 23.52 -6.02
N ARG A 8 5.38 24.66 -6.12
CA ARG A 8 5.85 25.84 -6.86
C ARG A 8 7.18 26.37 -6.29
N GLN A 9 7.30 26.42 -4.96
CA GLN A 9 8.53 26.80 -4.31
C GLN A 9 9.67 25.83 -4.62
N ALA A 10 9.41 24.53 -4.60
CA ALA A 10 10.40 23.50 -4.94
C ALA A 10 10.91 23.68 -6.39
N VAL A 11 10.02 24.00 -7.34
CA VAL A 11 10.40 24.31 -8.72
C VAL A 11 11.28 25.55 -8.80
N ALA A 12 10.89 26.64 -8.12
CA ALA A 12 11.66 27.89 -8.13
C ALA A 12 13.10 27.68 -7.65
N LEU A 13 13.30 26.79 -6.67
CA LEU A 13 14.61 26.49 -6.09
C LEU A 13 15.43 25.47 -6.90
N ASN A 14 14.78 24.62 -7.72
CA ASN A 14 15.42 23.46 -8.35
C ASN A 14 15.22 23.38 -9.87
N ARG A 15 14.86 24.47 -10.55
CA ARG A 15 14.39 24.52 -11.95
C ARG A 15 15.11 23.59 -12.92
N ARG A 16 16.45 23.58 -12.90
CA ARG A 16 17.30 22.85 -13.86
C ARG A 16 17.66 21.44 -13.41
N ARG A 17 17.27 21.04 -12.21
CA ARG A 17 17.55 19.68 -11.70
C ARG A 17 16.56 18.70 -12.31
N ILE A 18 16.98 17.43 -12.43
CA ILE A 18 16.08 16.35 -12.84
C ILE A 18 15.10 16.09 -11.71
N ALA A 19 13.82 16.17 -12.04
CA ALA A 19 12.71 15.89 -11.14
C ALA A 19 12.13 14.50 -11.33
N ILE A 20 12.02 14.07 -12.59
CA ILE A 20 11.41 12.79 -12.98
C ILE A 20 12.35 12.07 -13.94
N ILE A 21 12.55 10.78 -13.68
CA ILE A 21 13.17 9.83 -14.61
C ILE A 21 12.14 8.73 -14.91
N THR A 22 11.96 8.44 -16.18
CA THR A 22 11.25 7.26 -16.69
C THR A 22 12.22 6.40 -17.49
N GLU A 23 11.74 5.31 -18.07
CA GLU A 23 12.58 4.43 -18.90
C GLU A 23 13.21 5.18 -20.11
N ASP A 24 12.47 6.12 -20.67
CA ASP A 24 12.79 6.81 -21.93
C ASP A 24 13.06 8.31 -21.79
N ARG A 25 12.78 8.92 -20.62
CA ARG A 25 12.87 10.39 -20.45
C ARG A 25 13.46 10.77 -19.10
N GLU A 26 14.16 11.89 -19.13
CA GLU A 26 14.56 12.65 -17.95
C GLU A 26 14.00 14.07 -18.08
N LEU A 27 13.25 14.52 -17.10
CA LEU A 27 12.64 15.85 -17.09
C LEU A 27 13.10 16.67 -15.88
N THR A 28 13.44 17.93 -16.15
CA THR A 28 13.75 18.88 -15.07
C THR A 28 12.50 19.29 -14.30
N PHE A 29 12.68 19.89 -13.13
CA PHE A 29 11.60 20.48 -12.35
C PHE A 29 10.78 21.47 -13.17
N GLU A 30 11.44 22.34 -13.96
CA GLU A 30 10.76 23.31 -14.82
C GLU A 30 9.93 22.63 -15.93
N GLN A 31 10.50 21.64 -16.60
CA GLN A 31 9.80 20.90 -17.65
C GLN A 31 8.59 20.14 -17.10
N MET A 32 8.78 19.46 -15.96
CA MET A 32 7.71 18.71 -15.33
C MET A 32 6.62 19.65 -14.78
N TRP A 33 7.00 20.78 -14.20
CA TRP A 33 6.05 21.80 -13.78
C TRP A 33 5.19 22.34 -14.93
N THR A 34 5.84 22.65 -16.06
CA THR A 34 5.15 23.10 -17.28
C THR A 34 4.12 22.07 -17.73
N ARG A 35 4.44 20.76 -17.67
CA ARG A 35 3.49 19.69 -18.00
C ARG A 35 2.31 19.67 -17.01
N GLY A 36 2.61 19.74 -15.71
CA GLY A 36 1.59 19.81 -14.67
C GLY A 36 0.66 21.02 -14.81
N VAL A 37 1.20 22.21 -15.13
CA VAL A 37 0.42 23.44 -15.40
C VAL A 37 -0.47 23.26 -16.63
N ARG A 38 0.05 22.68 -17.70
CA ARG A 38 -0.74 22.39 -18.90
C ARG A 38 -1.86 21.40 -18.60
N LEU A 39 -1.59 20.33 -17.87
CA LEU A 39 -2.64 19.41 -17.46
C LEU A 39 -3.68 20.10 -16.56
N ALA A 40 -3.27 20.93 -15.62
CA ALA A 40 -4.21 21.68 -14.79
C ALA A 40 -5.13 22.59 -15.63
N ASN A 41 -4.58 23.29 -16.63
CA ASN A 41 -5.38 24.10 -17.54
C ASN A 41 -6.28 23.26 -18.45
N GLY A 42 -5.82 22.10 -18.90
CA GLY A 42 -6.63 21.14 -19.65
C GLY A 42 -7.81 20.62 -18.83
N LEU A 43 -7.57 20.23 -17.56
CA LEU A 43 -8.65 19.83 -16.65
C LEU A 43 -9.67 20.95 -16.43
N ARG A 44 -9.22 22.18 -16.24
CA ARG A 44 -10.11 23.33 -16.11
C ARG A 44 -10.91 23.62 -17.39
N ALA A 45 -10.31 23.42 -18.56
CA ALA A 45 -11.02 23.55 -19.85
C ALA A 45 -12.09 22.45 -20.03
N LEU A 46 -11.89 21.27 -19.40
CA LEU A 46 -12.89 20.20 -19.27
C LEU A 46 -13.94 20.46 -18.18
N GLY A 47 -13.93 21.63 -17.52
CA GLY A 47 -14.93 21.99 -16.52
C GLY A 47 -14.52 21.73 -15.07
N VAL A 48 -13.37 21.08 -14.79
CA VAL A 48 -12.90 20.78 -13.43
C VAL A 48 -12.70 22.06 -12.62
N ARG A 49 -13.30 22.11 -11.45
CA ARG A 49 -13.22 23.18 -10.46
C ARG A 49 -12.43 22.73 -9.21
N PRO A 50 -11.91 23.65 -8.41
CA PRO A 50 -11.32 23.31 -7.13
C PRO A 50 -12.27 22.45 -6.28
N GLY A 51 -11.74 21.35 -5.72
CA GLY A 51 -12.51 20.37 -4.97
C GLY A 51 -13.18 19.27 -5.80
N ASP A 52 -13.22 19.36 -7.12
CA ASP A 52 -13.68 18.27 -7.97
C ASP A 52 -12.68 17.12 -7.97
N ARG A 53 -13.17 15.91 -8.19
CA ARG A 53 -12.36 14.67 -8.15
C ARG A 53 -11.92 14.27 -9.53
N VAL A 54 -10.62 14.03 -9.66
CA VAL A 54 -9.98 13.58 -10.89
C VAL A 54 -9.27 12.26 -10.64
N ALA A 55 -9.71 11.19 -11.33
CA ALA A 55 -9.12 9.87 -11.20
C ALA A 55 -8.02 9.60 -12.21
N GLY A 56 -7.06 8.76 -11.83
CA GLY A 56 -6.04 8.23 -12.72
C GLY A 56 -5.97 6.71 -12.66
N VAL A 57 -6.06 6.05 -13.82
CA VAL A 57 -5.85 4.61 -14.01
C VAL A 57 -4.56 4.44 -14.79
N GLU A 58 -3.46 4.20 -14.07
CA GLU A 58 -2.12 4.39 -14.62
C GLU A 58 -1.06 3.53 -13.95
N ASP A 59 -0.03 3.15 -14.69
CA ASP A 59 1.21 2.59 -14.15
C ASP A 59 2.15 3.73 -13.66
N ASN A 60 3.32 3.36 -13.14
CA ASN A 60 4.36 4.30 -12.71
C ASN A 60 5.07 4.92 -13.92
N ASN A 61 4.40 5.82 -14.63
CA ASN A 61 4.89 6.47 -15.84
C ASN A 61 4.76 7.99 -15.76
N LEU A 62 5.10 8.67 -16.85
CA LEU A 62 5.07 10.13 -16.93
C LEU A 62 3.66 10.68 -16.75
N GLY A 63 2.62 9.99 -17.26
CA GLY A 63 1.23 10.41 -17.11
C GLY A 63 0.77 10.42 -15.66
N ALA A 64 1.24 9.47 -14.85
CA ALA A 64 0.98 9.44 -13.41
C ALA A 64 1.62 10.64 -12.70
N ALA A 65 2.85 11.03 -13.07
CA ALA A 65 3.49 12.23 -12.57
C ALA A 65 2.78 13.51 -13.02
N ASP A 66 2.32 13.57 -14.29
CA ASP A 66 1.51 14.68 -14.81
C ASP A 66 0.26 14.87 -13.93
N LEU A 67 -0.49 13.80 -13.64
CA LEU A 67 -1.69 13.87 -12.83
C LEU A 67 -1.38 14.24 -11.37
N PHE A 68 -0.26 13.75 -10.83
CA PHE A 68 0.14 14.09 -9.47
C PHE A 68 0.32 15.60 -9.29
N LEU A 69 0.92 16.27 -10.29
CA LEU A 69 1.12 17.71 -10.30
C LEU A 69 -0.14 18.46 -10.79
N GLY A 70 -0.72 18.03 -11.90
CA GLY A 70 -1.82 18.74 -12.56
C GLY A 70 -3.08 18.83 -11.71
N ALA A 71 -3.44 17.73 -10.99
CA ALA A 71 -4.58 17.77 -10.07
C ALA A 71 -4.34 18.75 -8.93
N ALA A 72 -3.14 18.75 -8.32
CA ALA A 72 -2.79 19.68 -7.26
C ALA A 72 -2.83 21.12 -7.72
N ILE A 73 -2.26 21.45 -8.89
CA ILE A 73 -2.23 22.80 -9.48
C ILE A 73 -3.65 23.28 -9.82
N ALA A 74 -4.53 22.37 -10.27
CA ALA A 74 -5.93 22.68 -10.55
C ALA A 74 -6.80 22.83 -9.29
N GLY A 75 -6.26 22.55 -8.10
CA GLY A 75 -7.03 22.46 -6.85
C GLY A 75 -8.00 21.28 -6.82
N ALA A 76 -7.83 20.32 -7.71
CA ALA A 76 -8.66 19.12 -7.76
C ALA A 76 -8.21 18.07 -6.75
N VAL A 77 -9.15 17.24 -6.31
CA VAL A 77 -8.91 16.10 -5.43
C VAL A 77 -8.48 14.92 -6.29
N ARG A 78 -7.24 14.48 -6.12
CA ARG A 78 -6.71 13.34 -6.85
C ARG A 78 -7.30 12.03 -6.33
N VAL A 79 -7.76 11.15 -7.24
CA VAL A 79 -8.27 9.80 -6.95
C VAL A 79 -7.39 8.79 -7.68
N PRO A 80 -6.27 8.35 -7.09
CA PRO A 80 -5.39 7.39 -7.73
C PRO A 80 -6.03 6.01 -7.70
N LEU A 81 -6.25 5.41 -8.87
CA LEU A 81 -6.77 4.07 -9.03
C LEU A 81 -5.66 3.15 -9.51
N TYR A 82 -5.63 1.95 -8.97
CA TYR A 82 -4.66 0.97 -9.40
C TYR A 82 -5.05 0.39 -10.75
N ALA A 83 -4.20 0.54 -11.74
CA ALA A 83 -4.48 0.21 -13.13
C ALA A 83 -4.94 -1.24 -13.38
N ARG A 84 -4.47 -2.18 -12.54
CA ARG A 84 -4.79 -3.60 -12.69
C ARG A 84 -6.06 -4.05 -11.94
N ASN A 85 -6.85 -3.13 -11.42
CA ASN A 85 -8.19 -3.45 -10.92
C ASN A 85 -9.09 -3.84 -12.10
N SER A 86 -10.18 -4.56 -11.80
CA SER A 86 -11.21 -4.84 -12.80
C SER A 86 -11.99 -3.57 -13.19
N ALA A 87 -12.62 -3.60 -14.35
CA ALA A 87 -13.50 -2.51 -14.81
C ALA A 87 -14.62 -2.22 -13.80
N GLU A 88 -15.21 -3.27 -13.20
CA GLU A 88 -16.23 -3.12 -12.16
C GLU A 88 -15.68 -2.40 -10.92
N ALA A 89 -14.48 -2.75 -10.47
CA ALA A 89 -13.85 -2.07 -9.34
C ALA A 89 -13.53 -0.60 -9.66
N HIS A 90 -13.08 -0.30 -10.88
CA HIS A 90 -12.87 1.08 -11.33
C HIS A 90 -14.18 1.87 -11.31
N ALA A 91 -15.26 1.31 -11.88
CA ALA A 91 -16.58 1.94 -11.89
C ALA A 91 -17.07 2.26 -10.47
N GLN A 92 -16.98 1.29 -9.54
CA GLN A 92 -17.37 1.47 -8.14
C GLN A 92 -16.56 2.56 -7.43
N MET A 93 -15.23 2.63 -7.65
CA MET A 93 -14.37 3.65 -7.04
C MET A 93 -14.64 5.04 -7.61
N VAL A 94 -14.87 5.14 -8.92
CA VAL A 94 -15.19 6.38 -9.63
C VAL A 94 -16.55 6.93 -9.16
N GLU A 95 -17.57 6.09 -9.10
CA GLU A 95 -18.89 6.44 -8.59
C GLU A 95 -18.84 6.87 -7.12
N GLN A 96 -18.19 6.06 -6.24
CA GLN A 96 -18.08 6.34 -4.81
C GLN A 96 -17.35 7.66 -4.52
N SER A 97 -16.32 7.99 -5.30
CA SER A 97 -15.60 9.26 -5.14
C SER A 97 -16.34 10.45 -5.76
N GLY A 98 -17.31 10.23 -6.64
CA GLY A 98 -17.95 11.27 -7.42
C GLY A 98 -16.98 11.92 -8.41
N THR A 99 -16.10 11.12 -9.01
CA THR A 99 -15.08 11.56 -9.98
C THR A 99 -15.73 12.12 -11.25
N CYS A 100 -15.32 13.34 -11.67
CA CYS A 100 -15.86 13.95 -12.89
C CYS A 100 -14.97 13.73 -14.12
N VAL A 101 -13.67 13.56 -13.96
CA VAL A 101 -12.74 13.28 -15.06
C VAL A 101 -11.87 12.07 -14.72
N VAL A 102 -11.79 11.11 -15.64
CA VAL A 102 -10.91 9.95 -15.54
C VAL A 102 -9.81 10.08 -16.60
N LEU A 103 -8.54 10.02 -16.16
CA LEU A 103 -7.40 9.88 -17.06
C LEU A 103 -6.91 8.43 -16.99
N THR A 104 -6.60 7.85 -18.15
CA THR A 104 -6.11 6.48 -18.23
C THR A 104 -5.00 6.35 -19.25
N ASP A 105 -4.07 5.42 -18.99
CA ASP A 105 -3.12 5.02 -20.01
C ASP A 105 -3.82 4.18 -21.09
N ALA A 106 -3.36 4.25 -22.33
CA ALA A 106 -3.97 3.51 -23.45
C ALA A 106 -4.09 2.01 -23.18
N ALA A 107 -3.14 1.43 -22.45
CA ALA A 107 -3.16 0.00 -22.05
C ALA A 107 -4.36 -0.40 -21.17
N TYR A 108 -5.00 0.56 -20.51
CA TYR A 108 -6.13 0.34 -19.60
C TYR A 108 -7.42 1.01 -20.07
N ALA A 109 -7.45 1.56 -21.28
CA ALA A 109 -8.60 2.27 -21.81
C ALA A 109 -9.89 1.43 -21.76
N ASP A 110 -9.80 0.15 -22.08
CA ASP A 110 -10.96 -0.77 -22.04
C ASP A 110 -11.57 -0.92 -20.64
N THR A 111 -10.77 -0.75 -19.57
CA THR A 111 -11.27 -0.90 -18.19
C THR A 111 -12.08 0.30 -17.70
N VAL A 112 -12.04 1.42 -18.44
CA VAL A 112 -12.76 2.65 -18.13
C VAL A 112 -13.65 3.10 -19.30
N ALA A 113 -13.74 2.28 -20.37
CA ALA A 113 -14.54 2.59 -21.54
C ALA A 113 -16.01 2.72 -21.15
N GLY A 114 -16.64 3.82 -21.61
CA GLY A 114 -18.08 4.07 -21.40
C GLY A 114 -18.45 4.53 -19.99
N LEU A 115 -17.50 4.81 -19.08
CA LEU A 115 -17.79 5.35 -17.75
C LEU A 115 -18.52 6.71 -17.85
N ASP A 116 -18.17 7.53 -18.83
CA ASP A 116 -18.79 8.84 -19.12
C ASP A 116 -20.24 8.76 -19.61
N GLY A 117 -20.70 7.57 -20.00
CA GLY A 117 -22.10 7.30 -20.34
C GLY A 117 -22.84 6.43 -19.32
N ALA A 118 -22.13 5.77 -18.40
CA ALA A 118 -22.67 4.82 -17.45
C ALA A 118 -22.76 5.38 -16.01
N ILE A 119 -21.94 6.37 -15.67
CA ILE A 119 -21.86 6.95 -14.32
C ILE A 119 -22.12 8.47 -14.44
N ASP A 120 -23.23 8.93 -13.87
CA ASP A 120 -23.73 10.31 -14.01
C ASP A 120 -22.71 11.41 -13.65
N CYS A 121 -21.80 11.14 -12.72
CA CYS A 121 -20.80 12.14 -12.33
C CYS A 121 -19.60 12.21 -13.27
N VAL A 122 -19.39 11.24 -14.18
CA VAL A 122 -18.24 11.23 -15.10
C VAL A 122 -18.58 12.03 -16.34
N GLU A 123 -17.93 13.17 -16.50
CA GLU A 123 -18.12 14.05 -17.65
C GLU A 123 -17.15 13.73 -18.79
N HIS A 124 -15.93 13.29 -18.47
CA HIS A 124 -14.88 13.03 -19.46
C HIS A 124 -14.00 11.84 -19.09
N VAL A 125 -13.64 11.04 -20.10
CA VAL A 125 -12.56 10.05 -20.06
C VAL A 125 -11.46 10.49 -21.01
N VAL A 126 -10.26 10.75 -20.49
CA VAL A 126 -9.08 11.17 -21.26
C VAL A 126 -8.12 10.00 -21.36
N VAL A 127 -7.95 9.46 -22.56
CA VAL A 127 -7.00 8.37 -22.83
C VAL A 127 -5.64 8.96 -23.21
N ARG A 128 -4.59 8.52 -22.54
CA ARG A 128 -3.20 8.90 -22.84
C ARG A 128 -2.64 7.98 -23.93
N ASP A 129 -3.11 8.21 -25.14
CA ASP A 129 -2.61 7.62 -26.37
C ASP A 129 -1.63 8.56 -27.09
N ASP A 130 -1.34 8.29 -28.35
CA ASP A 130 -0.45 9.10 -29.20
C ASP A 130 -0.92 10.56 -29.36
N SER A 131 -2.20 10.86 -29.11
CA SER A 131 -2.75 12.20 -29.20
C SER A 131 -2.56 13.03 -27.93
N TYR A 132 -2.30 12.37 -26.77
CA TYR A 132 -2.23 13.03 -25.47
C TYR A 132 -1.14 14.11 -25.39
N GLU A 133 0.05 13.83 -25.90
CA GLU A 133 1.15 14.80 -25.88
C GLU A 133 0.82 16.06 -26.69
N LYS A 134 0.13 15.90 -27.81
CA LYS A 134 -0.35 17.03 -28.60
C LYS A 134 -1.42 17.82 -27.85
N TRP A 135 -2.42 17.13 -27.32
CA TRP A 135 -3.49 17.76 -26.53
C TRP A 135 -2.90 18.52 -25.33
N LEU A 136 -1.94 17.94 -24.62
CA LEU A 136 -1.27 18.59 -23.48
C LEU A 136 -0.47 19.82 -23.95
N ALA A 137 0.21 19.75 -25.10
CA ALA A 137 1.00 20.86 -25.65
C ALA A 137 0.14 22.04 -26.10
N GLU A 138 -1.12 21.82 -26.47
CA GLU A 138 -2.08 22.86 -26.86
C GLU A 138 -2.64 23.63 -25.65
N GLN A 139 -2.49 23.11 -24.42
CA GLN A 139 -2.95 23.79 -23.21
C GLN A 139 -2.00 24.91 -22.80
N SER A 140 -2.57 25.93 -22.15
CA SER A 140 -1.80 27.07 -21.61
C SER A 140 -0.76 26.61 -20.62
N ASP A 141 0.45 27.16 -20.68
CA ASP A 141 1.53 26.99 -19.71
C ASP A 141 1.59 28.10 -18.64
N ALA A 142 0.62 29.01 -18.64
CA ALA A 142 0.46 29.99 -17.59
C ALA A 142 -0.13 29.34 -16.35
N ASP A 143 0.59 29.42 -15.23
CA ASP A 143 0.14 28.88 -13.94
C ASP A 143 -1.23 29.50 -13.57
N PRO A 144 -2.29 28.70 -13.39
CA PRO A 144 -3.63 29.22 -13.09
C PRO A 144 -3.74 29.80 -11.69
N MET A 145 -2.73 29.66 -10.86
CA MET A 145 -2.66 30.22 -9.49
C MET A 145 -3.90 29.95 -8.65
N VAL A 146 -4.44 28.72 -8.75
CA VAL A 146 -5.62 28.31 -7.99
C VAL A 146 -5.30 28.37 -6.50
N GLU A 147 -6.15 29.02 -5.73
CA GLU A 147 -6.06 29.09 -4.28
C GLU A 147 -6.75 27.88 -3.64
N VAL A 148 -6.05 27.22 -2.71
CA VAL A 148 -6.59 26.14 -1.88
C VAL A 148 -6.19 26.36 -0.43
N GLY A 149 -7.07 25.96 0.49
CA GLY A 149 -6.84 26.07 1.93
C GLY A 149 -6.23 24.78 2.52
N PRO A 150 -5.72 24.85 3.75
CA PRO A 150 -5.16 23.69 4.44
C PRO A 150 -6.19 22.57 4.70
N ASP A 151 -7.45 22.93 4.85
CA ASP A 151 -8.55 22.02 5.13
C ASP A 151 -9.24 21.51 3.86
N ASP A 152 -8.86 21.98 2.66
CA ASP A 152 -9.36 21.47 1.41
C ASP A 152 -8.85 20.06 1.17
N TRP A 153 -9.69 19.24 0.55
CA TRP A 153 -9.34 17.87 0.20
C TRP A 153 -8.22 17.86 -0.85
N TYR A 154 -7.26 16.97 -0.66
CA TYR A 154 -6.13 16.77 -1.56
C TYR A 154 -6.19 15.46 -2.32
N ILE A 155 -6.51 14.37 -1.61
CA ILE A 155 -6.48 13.03 -2.19
C ILE A 155 -7.51 12.12 -1.52
N ILE A 156 -8.15 11.27 -2.31
CA ILE A 156 -8.96 10.14 -1.87
C ILE A 156 -8.27 8.87 -2.31
N ARG A 157 -7.90 8.00 -1.37
CA ARG A 157 -7.23 6.73 -1.64
C ARG A 157 -8.16 5.58 -1.29
N HIS A 158 -8.44 4.74 -2.27
CA HIS A 158 -9.28 3.59 -2.02
C HIS A 158 -8.51 2.46 -1.35
N SER A 159 -9.08 1.92 -0.28
CA SER A 159 -8.63 0.68 0.34
C SER A 159 -9.58 -0.46 -0.04
N ALA A 160 -9.02 -1.68 -0.17
CA ALA A 160 -9.84 -2.87 -0.35
C ALA A 160 -10.62 -3.13 0.94
N GLY A 161 -11.91 -2.80 0.94
CA GLY A 161 -12.77 -3.04 2.09
C GLY A 161 -12.99 -4.55 2.33
N THR A 162 -13.02 -4.97 3.58
CA THR A 162 -13.42 -6.34 3.98
C THR A 162 -14.85 -6.69 3.54
N THR A 163 -15.69 -5.67 3.33
CA THR A 163 -17.09 -5.80 2.88
C THR A 163 -17.26 -5.94 1.36
N GLY A 164 -16.15 -5.96 0.59
CA GLY A 164 -16.17 -6.08 -0.87
C GLY A 164 -16.45 -4.77 -1.63
N ARG A 165 -16.83 -3.68 -0.95
CA ARG A 165 -16.97 -2.36 -1.59
C ARG A 165 -15.73 -1.51 -1.31
N PRO A 166 -15.18 -0.79 -2.31
CA PRO A 166 -14.08 0.13 -2.12
C PRO A 166 -14.45 1.23 -1.12
N LYS A 167 -13.50 1.62 -0.26
CA LYS A 167 -13.66 2.70 0.71
C LYS A 167 -12.66 3.81 0.38
N GLY A 168 -13.16 5.00 0.12
CA GLY A 168 -12.33 6.18 -0.15
C GLY A 168 -11.83 6.80 1.14
N VAL A 169 -10.54 6.73 1.42
CA VAL A 169 -9.88 7.36 2.57
C VAL A 169 -9.42 8.76 2.17
N GLY A 170 -9.95 9.78 2.82
CA GLY A 170 -9.72 11.17 2.46
C GLY A 170 -8.65 11.84 3.33
N TYR A 171 -7.80 12.64 2.67
CA TYR A 171 -6.80 13.49 3.30
C TYR A 171 -6.93 14.93 2.80
N THR A 172 -6.80 15.89 3.72
CA THR A 172 -6.73 17.31 3.36
C THR A 172 -5.32 17.70 2.91
N GLN A 173 -5.16 18.92 2.40
CA GLN A 173 -3.85 19.50 2.08
C GLN A 173 -2.91 19.46 3.28
N HIS A 174 -3.40 19.84 4.45
CA HIS A 174 -2.62 19.84 5.69
C HIS A 174 -2.23 18.44 6.13
N ASP A 175 -3.21 17.52 6.20
CA ASP A 175 -2.96 16.16 6.67
C ASP A 175 -1.92 15.46 5.79
N TRP A 176 -1.99 15.67 4.46
CA TRP A 176 -1.02 15.08 3.53
C TRP A 176 0.40 15.67 3.68
N LEU A 177 0.52 16.98 3.89
CA LEU A 177 1.84 17.61 4.13
C LEU A 177 2.47 17.13 5.43
N VAL A 178 1.68 16.98 6.49
CA VAL A 178 2.15 16.40 7.76
C VAL A 178 2.58 14.96 7.55
N ASN A 179 1.77 14.17 6.84
CA ASN A 179 2.12 12.79 6.48
C ASN A 179 3.47 12.72 5.74
N CYS A 180 3.69 13.59 4.74
CA CYS A 180 4.96 13.64 4.00
C CYS A 180 6.18 13.85 4.90
N ARG A 181 6.06 14.69 5.92
CA ARG A 181 7.13 14.95 6.91
C ARG A 181 7.44 13.71 7.75
N ASN A 182 6.41 12.94 8.11
CA ASN A 182 6.51 11.82 9.04
C ASN A 182 7.37 10.68 8.50
N TRP A 183 7.40 10.46 7.19
CA TRP A 183 8.16 9.36 6.58
C TRP A 183 9.66 9.44 6.85
N PHE A 184 10.25 10.65 6.75
CA PHE A 184 11.70 10.82 6.85
C PHE A 184 12.21 11.01 8.28
N TYR A 185 11.38 10.79 9.29
CA TYR A 185 11.82 10.87 10.68
C TYR A 185 12.81 9.75 11.06
N ARG A 186 12.61 8.54 10.53
CA ARG A 186 13.46 7.37 10.78
C ARG A 186 14.10 6.79 9.53
N LEU A 187 13.71 7.21 8.36
CA LEU A 187 14.39 6.87 7.11
C LEU A 187 15.62 7.73 6.94
N PRO A 188 16.63 7.28 6.17
CA PRO A 188 17.74 8.14 5.77
C PRO A 188 17.21 9.41 5.10
N ASN A 189 17.79 10.55 5.46
CA ASN A 189 17.39 11.84 4.91
C ASN A 189 17.74 11.93 3.42
N LEU A 190 16.81 12.48 2.65
CA LEU A 190 17.09 12.85 1.28
C LEU A 190 18.22 13.90 1.26
N ARG A 191 19.13 13.75 0.31
CA ARG A 191 20.25 14.67 0.10
C ARG A 191 20.17 15.27 -1.28
N TRP A 192 20.97 16.26 -1.51
CA TRP A 192 21.16 16.80 -2.85
C TRP A 192 21.65 15.69 -3.80
N GLY A 193 20.84 15.40 -4.83
CA GLY A 193 21.11 14.33 -5.79
C GLY A 193 20.50 12.98 -5.43
N SER A 194 19.76 12.86 -4.32
CA SER A 194 19.00 11.63 -4.03
C SER A 194 18.02 11.29 -5.14
N VAL A 195 17.93 10.00 -5.45
CA VAL A 195 16.98 9.44 -6.41
C VAL A 195 16.08 8.46 -5.67
N VAL A 196 14.78 8.69 -5.70
CA VAL A 196 13.77 7.82 -5.08
C VAL A 196 13.08 7.00 -6.15
N GLY A 197 13.31 5.69 -6.13
CA GLY A 197 12.71 4.74 -7.07
C GLY A 197 11.35 4.25 -6.61
N HIS A 198 10.39 4.25 -7.53
CA HIS A 198 9.02 3.81 -7.29
C HIS A 198 8.77 2.46 -7.97
N ALA A 199 9.20 1.35 -7.35
CA ALA A 199 8.94 0.00 -7.84
C ALA A 199 7.48 -0.41 -7.55
N GLY A 200 6.97 -0.12 -6.35
CA GLY A 200 5.55 -0.24 -6.04
C GLY A 200 4.72 0.89 -6.68
N PRO A 201 3.40 0.69 -6.87
CA PRO A 201 2.52 1.69 -7.51
C PRO A 201 2.49 3.01 -6.75
N ILE A 202 2.69 4.15 -7.48
CA ILE A 202 2.52 5.49 -6.89
C ILE A 202 1.06 5.85 -6.62
N SER A 203 0.12 5.13 -7.22
CA SER A 203 -1.30 5.16 -6.84
C SER A 203 -1.53 4.64 -5.41
N HIS A 204 -0.59 3.84 -4.87
CA HIS A 204 -0.64 3.23 -3.53
C HIS A 204 0.54 3.66 -2.67
N ALA A 205 1.13 2.74 -1.91
CA ALA A 205 2.09 3.02 -0.85
C ALA A 205 3.34 3.78 -1.34
N SER A 206 3.86 3.50 -2.54
CA SER A 206 5.01 4.23 -3.08
C SER A 206 4.73 5.72 -3.28
N GLY A 207 3.48 6.08 -3.55
CA GLY A 207 3.05 7.48 -3.73
C GLY A 207 3.18 8.37 -2.48
N TYR A 208 3.34 7.79 -1.30
CA TYR A 208 3.65 8.58 -0.10
C TYR A 208 5.04 9.22 -0.17
N LEU A 209 5.97 8.65 -0.92
CA LEU A 209 7.32 9.18 -1.07
C LEU A 209 7.44 10.17 -2.25
N PHE A 210 6.46 10.24 -3.15
CA PHE A 210 6.55 11.08 -4.35
C PHE A 210 6.62 12.58 -4.00
N LEU A 211 5.66 13.08 -3.24
CA LEU A 211 5.61 14.50 -2.89
C LEU A 211 6.79 14.93 -1.99
N PRO A 212 7.16 14.22 -0.91
CA PRO A 212 8.34 14.61 -0.14
C PRO A 212 9.62 14.68 -0.98
N THR A 213 9.80 13.76 -1.93
CA THR A 213 10.93 13.77 -2.87
C THR A 213 10.91 15.03 -3.74
N TRP A 214 9.74 15.38 -4.27
CA TRP A 214 9.57 16.62 -5.03
C TRP A 214 9.88 17.87 -4.19
N LEU A 215 9.31 17.95 -2.99
CA LEU A 215 9.48 19.11 -2.10
C LEU A 215 10.93 19.29 -1.66
N HIS A 216 11.68 18.20 -1.52
CA HIS A 216 13.12 18.23 -1.22
C HIS A 216 13.97 18.70 -2.42
N GLY A 217 13.44 18.68 -3.63
CA GLY A 217 14.21 18.93 -4.86
C GLY A 217 15.04 17.72 -5.29
N SER A 218 14.64 16.52 -4.92
CA SER A 218 15.20 15.23 -5.31
C SER A 218 14.46 14.63 -6.49
N THR A 219 14.99 13.57 -7.09
CA THR A 219 14.48 12.96 -8.30
C THR A 219 13.56 11.79 -7.97
N ASN A 220 12.34 11.76 -8.53
CA ASN A 220 11.48 10.59 -8.55
C ASN A 220 11.78 9.76 -9.81
N LEU A 221 12.14 8.49 -9.64
CA LEU A 221 12.35 7.54 -10.72
C LEU A 221 11.18 6.58 -10.81
N LEU A 222 10.51 6.54 -11.94
CA LEU A 222 9.32 5.72 -12.21
C LEU A 222 9.71 4.55 -13.10
N PHE A 223 9.66 3.34 -12.57
CA PHE A 223 10.11 2.13 -13.28
C PHE A 223 9.12 1.62 -14.36
N GLY A 224 7.92 2.17 -14.42
CA GLY A 224 6.85 1.64 -15.27
C GLY A 224 6.24 0.35 -14.69
N ALA A 225 5.83 -0.56 -15.55
CA ALA A 225 5.41 -1.89 -15.13
C ALA A 225 6.58 -2.63 -14.49
N PHE A 226 6.29 -3.37 -13.40
CA PHE A 226 7.31 -4.07 -12.64
C PHE A 226 7.93 -5.20 -13.45
N ASP A 227 9.24 -5.16 -13.56
CA ASP A 227 10.14 -6.20 -14.07
C ASP A 227 11.41 -6.15 -13.24
N SER A 228 11.82 -7.26 -12.63
CA SER A 228 12.93 -7.30 -11.68
C SER A 228 14.27 -6.90 -12.32
N GLY A 229 14.56 -7.41 -13.50
CA GLY A 229 15.80 -7.09 -14.22
C GLY A 229 15.88 -5.62 -14.62
N LYS A 230 14.76 -5.05 -15.08
CA LYS A 230 14.66 -3.63 -15.41
C LYS A 230 14.82 -2.74 -14.17
N VAL A 231 14.12 -3.06 -13.07
CA VAL A 231 14.23 -2.30 -11.81
C VAL A 231 15.66 -2.29 -11.30
N LEU A 232 16.34 -3.45 -11.29
CA LEU A 232 17.74 -3.55 -10.87
C LEU A 232 18.68 -2.78 -11.79
N ALA A 233 18.47 -2.87 -13.11
CA ALA A 233 19.29 -2.15 -14.09
C ALA A 233 19.14 -0.61 -13.96
N MET A 234 17.91 -0.12 -13.80
CA MET A 234 17.66 1.31 -13.60
C MET A 234 18.15 1.78 -12.23
N THR A 235 18.07 0.94 -11.19
CA THR A 235 18.60 1.24 -9.85
C THR A 235 20.10 1.49 -9.91
N GLU A 236 20.85 0.60 -10.58
CA GLU A 236 22.29 0.77 -10.82
C GLU A 236 22.57 2.02 -11.68
N ARG A 237 21.92 2.13 -12.85
CA ARG A 237 22.16 3.19 -13.83
C ARG A 237 21.97 4.59 -13.26
N HIS A 238 20.93 4.77 -12.45
CA HIS A 238 20.57 6.10 -11.91
C HIS A 238 20.96 6.28 -10.45
N ALA A 239 21.80 5.38 -9.89
CA ALA A 239 22.25 5.42 -8.52
C ALA A 239 21.10 5.67 -7.52
N VAL A 240 20.04 4.87 -7.59
CA VAL A 240 18.86 5.00 -6.73
C VAL A 240 19.28 4.89 -5.26
N THR A 241 18.88 5.86 -4.46
CA THR A 241 19.23 5.92 -3.04
C THR A 241 18.14 5.38 -2.13
N HIS A 242 16.87 5.59 -2.50
CA HIS A 242 15.70 5.15 -1.74
C HIS A 242 14.73 4.44 -2.67
N MET A 243 14.09 3.39 -2.18
CA MET A 243 13.08 2.67 -2.96
C MET A 243 12.00 2.11 -2.03
N PHE A 244 10.71 2.27 -2.40
CA PHE A 244 9.63 1.55 -1.74
C PHE A 244 9.32 0.26 -2.49
N THR A 245 9.22 -0.85 -1.74
CA THR A 245 9.05 -2.20 -2.31
C THR A 245 8.10 -3.03 -1.45
N PRO A 246 6.98 -3.54 -1.97
CA PRO A 246 6.21 -4.58 -1.29
C PRO A 246 7.04 -5.88 -1.12
N PRO A 247 6.74 -6.72 -0.13
CA PRO A 247 7.46 -7.98 0.12
C PRO A 247 7.59 -8.89 -1.10
N SER A 248 6.54 -9.01 -1.93
CA SER A 248 6.57 -9.80 -3.17
C SER A 248 7.59 -9.30 -4.20
N MET A 249 7.77 -7.97 -4.26
CA MET A 249 8.80 -7.39 -5.14
C MET A 249 10.19 -7.56 -4.56
N VAL A 250 10.38 -7.49 -3.22
CA VAL A 250 11.66 -7.84 -2.57
C VAL A 250 12.04 -9.26 -2.92
N GLN A 251 11.10 -10.21 -2.84
CA GLN A 251 11.32 -11.61 -3.20
C GLN A 251 11.75 -11.76 -4.67
N ALA A 252 11.03 -11.10 -5.59
CA ALA A 252 11.33 -11.16 -7.01
C ALA A 252 12.70 -10.55 -7.35
N LEU A 253 13.01 -9.38 -6.77
CA LEU A 253 14.31 -8.72 -6.95
C LEU A 253 15.46 -9.55 -6.38
N ALA A 254 15.28 -10.16 -5.21
CA ALA A 254 16.32 -10.99 -4.59
C ALA A 254 16.55 -12.31 -5.34
N ALA A 255 15.52 -12.84 -6.01
CA ALA A 255 15.60 -14.05 -6.83
C ALA A 255 16.14 -13.79 -8.24
N ASP A 256 16.24 -12.53 -8.69
CA ASP A 256 16.69 -12.20 -10.04
C ASP A 256 18.17 -12.59 -10.23
N PRO A 257 18.51 -13.36 -11.29
CA PRO A 257 19.89 -13.81 -11.53
C PRO A 257 20.90 -12.65 -11.64
N SER A 258 20.47 -11.46 -12.08
CA SER A 258 21.35 -10.30 -12.23
C SER A 258 21.61 -9.55 -10.92
N ALA A 259 20.81 -9.77 -9.87
CA ALA A 259 20.84 -8.97 -8.64
C ALA A 259 22.24 -8.88 -8.01
N ARG A 260 22.96 -10.02 -7.94
CA ARG A 260 24.30 -10.08 -7.31
C ARG A 260 25.41 -9.50 -8.17
N SER A 261 25.16 -9.28 -9.47
CA SER A 261 26.13 -8.69 -10.39
C SER A 261 25.97 -7.18 -10.59
N ARG A 262 24.94 -6.58 -10.03
CA ARG A 262 24.65 -5.15 -10.12
C ARG A 262 25.34 -4.36 -9.01
N ASP A 263 25.79 -3.16 -9.32
CA ASP A 263 26.22 -2.20 -8.31
C ASP A 263 25.02 -1.48 -7.70
N LEU A 264 24.61 -1.95 -6.53
CA LEU A 264 23.50 -1.40 -5.76
C LEU A 264 24.00 -0.57 -4.55
N SER A 265 25.28 -0.22 -4.50
CA SER A 265 25.94 0.44 -3.37
C SER A 265 25.41 1.85 -3.08
N ALA A 266 24.72 2.49 -4.03
CA ALA A 266 24.07 3.76 -3.83
C ALA A 266 22.80 3.68 -2.96
N LEU A 267 22.21 2.48 -2.81
CA LEU A 267 21.02 2.31 -1.97
C LEU A 267 21.34 2.61 -0.50
N GLU A 268 20.57 3.51 0.08
CA GLU A 268 20.57 3.85 1.50
C GLU A 268 19.30 3.32 2.21
N CYS A 269 18.23 3.12 1.46
CA CYS A 269 16.94 2.67 1.98
C CYS A 269 16.16 1.85 0.95
N VAL A 270 15.85 0.60 1.31
CA VAL A 270 14.79 -0.20 0.67
C VAL A 270 13.68 -0.32 1.69
N LEU A 271 12.63 0.49 1.53
CA LEU A 271 11.50 0.54 2.45
C LEU A 271 10.48 -0.54 2.09
N VAL A 272 10.28 -1.48 2.99
CA VAL A 272 9.40 -2.65 2.81
C VAL A 272 8.12 -2.48 3.61
N GLY A 273 6.98 -2.64 2.97
CA GLY A 273 5.68 -2.50 3.65
C GLY A 273 4.48 -2.85 2.78
N GLY A 274 3.28 -2.64 3.33
CA GLY A 274 2.01 -2.89 2.65
C GLY A 274 1.48 -4.31 2.78
N ALA A 275 2.31 -5.28 3.16
CA ALA A 275 1.93 -6.67 3.45
C ALA A 275 2.91 -7.28 4.47
N PRO A 276 2.55 -8.41 5.13
CA PRO A 276 3.50 -9.19 5.91
C PRO A 276 4.66 -9.70 5.06
N ILE A 277 5.84 -9.76 5.64
CA ILE A 277 7.04 -10.32 5.00
C ILE A 277 7.53 -11.55 5.77
N THR A 278 7.93 -12.60 5.05
CA THR A 278 8.53 -13.79 5.68
C THR A 278 9.99 -13.54 6.05
N ASP A 279 10.48 -14.27 7.05
CA ASP A 279 11.90 -14.20 7.46
C ASP A 279 12.82 -14.56 6.28
N ALA A 280 12.45 -15.57 5.50
CA ALA A 280 13.22 -15.98 4.33
C ALA A 280 13.36 -14.87 3.30
N THR A 281 12.26 -14.18 2.98
CA THR A 281 12.26 -13.04 2.04
C THR A 281 13.08 -11.87 2.59
N ALA A 282 12.95 -11.55 3.89
CA ALA A 282 13.69 -10.46 4.52
C ALA A 282 15.20 -10.75 4.49
N LEU A 283 15.61 -11.98 4.81
CA LEU A 283 17.02 -12.41 4.77
C LEU A 283 17.58 -12.44 3.34
N ALA A 284 16.81 -12.94 2.37
CA ALA A 284 17.21 -12.93 0.96
C ALA A 284 17.37 -11.49 0.44
N GLY A 285 16.46 -10.58 0.79
CA GLY A 285 16.59 -9.17 0.46
C GLY A 285 17.84 -8.54 1.10
N ARG A 286 18.12 -8.82 2.38
CA ARG A 286 19.32 -8.33 3.06
C ARG A 286 20.61 -8.84 2.40
N ASP A 287 20.62 -10.09 1.94
CA ASP A 287 21.78 -10.69 1.26
C ASP A 287 22.12 -9.97 -0.07
N VAL A 288 21.09 -9.46 -0.77
CA VAL A 288 21.25 -8.75 -2.04
C VAL A 288 21.49 -7.24 -1.83
N PHE A 289 20.71 -6.60 -0.99
CA PHE A 289 20.75 -5.14 -0.85
C PHE A 289 21.66 -4.64 0.27
N GLY A 290 22.06 -5.53 1.19
CA GLY A 290 22.81 -5.16 2.39
C GLY A 290 21.92 -4.65 3.54
N ASP A 291 22.54 -3.96 4.50
CA ASP A 291 21.89 -3.43 5.70
C ASP A 291 21.13 -2.10 5.42
N VAL A 292 20.30 -2.11 4.39
CA VAL A 292 19.49 -0.94 3.94
C VAL A 292 17.99 -1.23 3.89
N LEU A 293 17.56 -2.39 4.41
CA LEU A 293 16.15 -2.75 4.49
C LEU A 293 15.49 -2.10 5.70
N TYR A 294 14.51 -1.26 5.46
CA TYR A 294 13.63 -0.67 6.46
C TYR A 294 12.24 -1.29 6.34
N GLN A 295 11.59 -1.52 7.46
CA GLN A 295 10.20 -2.00 7.45
C GLN A 295 9.26 -0.91 7.95
N VAL A 296 8.10 -0.78 7.31
CA VAL A 296 7.04 0.14 7.72
C VAL A 296 5.72 -0.60 7.89
N PHE A 297 5.00 -0.24 8.95
CA PHE A 297 3.60 -0.63 9.13
C PHE A 297 2.73 0.61 9.27
N GLY A 298 1.53 0.48 8.76
CA GLY A 298 0.43 1.42 8.80
C GLY A 298 -0.66 1.00 7.84
N GLN A 299 -1.76 1.68 7.91
CA GLN A 299 -2.92 1.51 7.03
C GLN A 299 -3.15 2.78 6.23
N THR A 300 -3.94 2.70 5.16
CA THR A 300 -4.32 3.91 4.41
C THR A 300 -4.92 4.97 5.32
N GLU A 301 -5.60 4.56 6.37
CA GLU A 301 -6.24 5.42 7.37
C GLU A 301 -5.25 6.10 8.33
N ALA A 302 -4.11 5.44 8.62
CA ALA A 302 -3.08 5.94 9.54
C ALA A 302 -1.71 5.35 9.16
N VAL A 303 -0.85 6.16 8.56
CA VAL A 303 0.48 5.76 8.08
C VAL A 303 1.42 6.96 8.00
N PRO A 304 2.74 6.81 8.29
CA PRO A 304 3.35 5.64 8.92
C PRO A 304 3.06 5.58 10.42
N LEU A 305 2.86 4.39 10.98
CA LEU A 305 2.73 4.18 12.42
C LEU A 305 4.04 3.70 13.03
N THR A 306 4.67 2.72 12.39
CA THR A 306 5.97 2.20 12.81
C THR A 306 6.95 2.25 11.65
N ILE A 307 8.22 2.46 11.97
CA ILE A 307 9.34 2.22 11.06
C ILE A 307 10.41 1.49 11.85
N MET A 308 10.99 0.45 11.25
CA MET A 308 12.07 -0.34 11.82
C MET A 308 13.31 -0.20 10.95
N THR A 309 14.40 0.18 11.56
CA THR A 309 15.71 0.28 10.90
C THR A 309 16.31 -1.10 10.68
N PRO A 310 17.30 -1.27 9.77
CA PRO A 310 17.98 -2.56 9.57
C PRO A 310 18.58 -3.11 10.87
N GLN A 311 19.13 -2.26 11.72
CA GLN A 311 19.75 -2.64 12.99
C GLN A 311 18.71 -3.16 13.99
N GLU A 312 17.50 -2.60 13.97
CA GLU A 312 16.40 -3.09 14.81
C GLU A 312 15.83 -4.39 14.22
N TRP A 313 15.60 -4.44 12.92
CA TRP A 313 14.94 -5.56 12.26
C TRP A 313 15.73 -6.87 12.37
N PHE A 314 17.03 -6.77 12.09
CA PHE A 314 17.94 -7.93 12.14
C PHE A 314 18.75 -8.04 13.45
N GLY A 315 18.46 -7.15 14.41
CA GLY A 315 19.12 -7.12 15.71
C GLY A 315 18.59 -8.17 16.69
N ARG A 316 19.25 -8.26 17.83
CA ARG A 316 18.83 -9.12 18.94
C ARG A 316 18.42 -8.26 20.12
N PHE A 317 17.22 -8.46 20.62
CA PHE A 317 16.64 -7.79 21.77
C PHE A 317 16.09 -8.88 22.70
N GLU A 318 16.54 -8.89 23.95
CA GLU A 318 16.07 -9.86 24.92
C GLU A 318 14.54 -9.74 25.10
N GLY A 319 13.82 -10.84 25.05
CA GLY A 319 12.35 -10.88 25.15
C GLY A 319 11.60 -10.51 23.86
N SER A 320 12.30 -10.06 22.79
CA SER A 320 11.66 -9.67 21.53
C SER A 320 12.04 -10.58 20.36
N LYS A 321 11.17 -10.55 19.32
CA LYS A 321 11.40 -11.22 18.03
C LYS A 321 11.26 -10.20 16.88
N PRO A 322 12.26 -9.31 16.67
CA PRO A 322 12.16 -8.20 15.73
C PRO A 322 11.78 -8.61 14.31
N MET A 323 12.27 -9.74 13.82
CA MET A 323 11.94 -10.26 12.49
C MET A 323 10.44 -10.61 12.33
N ARG A 324 9.72 -10.81 13.42
CA ARG A 324 8.26 -11.06 13.43
C ARG A 324 7.45 -9.80 13.76
N ALA A 325 8.11 -8.70 14.11
CA ALA A 325 7.45 -7.45 14.44
C ALA A 325 7.13 -6.64 13.19
N ALA A 326 6.07 -5.87 13.26
CA ALA A 326 5.71 -4.89 12.25
C ALA A 326 6.51 -3.57 12.39
N GLY A 327 7.30 -3.44 13.43
CA GLY A 327 8.21 -2.31 13.65
C GLY A 327 8.14 -1.74 15.06
N ARG A 328 8.77 -0.58 15.24
CA ARG A 328 8.71 0.23 16.46
C ARG A 328 7.99 1.53 16.19
N LEU A 329 7.19 1.96 17.16
CA LEU A 329 6.34 3.14 17.04
C LEU A 329 7.16 4.40 16.74
N LEU A 330 6.64 5.25 15.87
CA LEU A 330 7.20 6.58 15.64
C LEU A 330 6.88 7.51 16.83
N PRO A 331 7.76 8.47 17.18
CA PRO A 331 7.56 9.31 18.38
C PRO A 331 6.29 10.15 18.40
N PHE A 332 5.74 10.48 17.23
CA PHE A 332 4.52 11.27 17.06
C PHE A 332 3.30 10.38 16.73
N ALA A 333 3.45 9.06 16.73
CA ALA A 333 2.36 8.11 16.64
C ALA A 333 2.06 7.56 18.04
N ARG A 334 0.78 7.25 18.27
CA ARG A 334 0.31 6.55 19.45
C ARG A 334 -0.37 5.27 19.03
N LEU A 335 -0.18 4.23 19.80
CA LEU A 335 -0.81 2.93 19.58
C LEU A 335 -1.25 2.36 20.92
N GLU A 336 -2.50 1.99 21.01
CA GLU A 336 -3.09 1.32 22.17
C GLU A 336 -3.61 -0.04 21.74
N VAL A 337 -3.46 -1.02 22.63
CA VAL A 337 -4.10 -2.33 22.51
C VAL A 337 -5.35 -2.27 23.36
N ARG A 338 -6.53 -2.54 22.80
CA ARG A 338 -7.80 -2.48 23.51
C ARG A 338 -8.55 -3.80 23.40
N ASP A 339 -9.32 -4.10 24.46
CA ASP A 339 -10.26 -5.21 24.45
C ASP A 339 -11.56 -4.89 23.68
N GLU A 340 -12.51 -5.83 23.69
CA GLU A 340 -13.81 -5.68 23.01
C GLU A 340 -14.66 -4.54 23.58
N ASP A 341 -14.49 -4.22 24.86
CA ASP A 341 -15.18 -3.11 25.55
C ASP A 341 -14.48 -1.75 25.33
N GLY A 342 -13.34 -1.73 24.61
CA GLY A 342 -12.53 -0.54 24.35
C GLY A 342 -11.58 -0.14 25.48
N THR A 343 -11.43 -0.99 26.52
CA THR A 343 -10.50 -0.75 27.63
C THR A 343 -9.07 -0.97 27.18
N VAL A 344 -8.16 -0.04 27.51
CA VAL A 344 -6.74 -0.16 27.22
C VAL A 344 -6.11 -1.30 28.02
N LEU A 345 -5.48 -2.21 27.31
CA LEU A 345 -4.81 -3.37 27.86
C LEU A 345 -3.32 -3.07 28.20
N PRO A 346 -2.74 -3.79 29.18
CA PRO A 346 -1.33 -3.63 29.52
C PRO A 346 -0.40 -4.09 28.39
N ILE A 347 0.87 -3.64 28.45
CA ILE A 347 1.93 -4.11 27.55
C ILE A 347 2.03 -5.63 27.60
N GLY A 348 2.20 -6.25 26.42
CA GLY A 348 2.25 -7.70 26.24
C GLY A 348 0.89 -8.37 26.04
N ALA A 349 -0.22 -7.72 26.41
CA ALA A 349 -1.55 -8.25 26.15
C ALA A 349 -1.93 -8.14 24.66
N GLU A 350 -2.81 -9.03 24.22
CA GLU A 350 -3.32 -9.11 22.87
C GLU A 350 -4.71 -8.47 22.79
N GLY A 351 -4.96 -7.66 21.76
CA GLY A 351 -6.23 -7.00 21.53
C GLY A 351 -6.24 -6.23 20.23
N GLU A 352 -7.32 -5.50 19.96
CA GLU A 352 -7.44 -4.65 18.76
C GLU A 352 -6.55 -3.40 18.92
N LEU A 353 -5.80 -3.09 17.85
CA LEU A 353 -4.93 -1.92 17.79
C LEU A 353 -5.72 -0.67 17.44
N TYR A 354 -5.60 0.35 18.27
CA TYR A 354 -6.09 1.69 18.01
C TYR A 354 -4.90 2.62 17.81
N ALA A 355 -4.88 3.33 16.69
CA ALA A 355 -3.76 4.16 16.26
C ALA A 355 -4.15 5.64 16.18
N GLN A 356 -3.23 6.52 16.55
CA GLN A 356 -3.33 7.94 16.34
C GLN A 356 -1.99 8.47 15.85
N VAL A 357 -2.00 9.16 14.71
CA VAL A 357 -0.80 9.79 14.15
C VAL A 357 -1.17 11.14 13.54
N GLU A 358 -0.33 12.13 13.74
CA GLU A 358 -0.51 13.43 13.08
C GLU A 358 -0.45 13.26 11.55
N GLY A 359 -1.41 13.83 10.81
CA GLY A 359 -1.52 13.61 9.36
C GLY A 359 -2.19 12.27 8.98
N GLN A 360 -2.95 11.65 9.90
CA GLN A 360 -3.83 10.53 9.55
C GLN A 360 -5.02 10.99 8.72
N MET A 361 -5.86 10.05 8.26
CA MET A 361 -7.05 10.36 7.48
C MET A 361 -7.95 11.37 8.19
N ARG A 362 -8.62 12.23 7.41
CA ARG A 362 -9.70 13.08 7.93
C ARG A 362 -10.99 12.27 8.12
N GLY A 363 -11.22 11.25 7.32
CA GLY A 363 -12.38 10.37 7.35
C GLY A 363 -12.53 9.57 6.05
N PHE A 364 -13.62 8.81 5.98
CA PHE A 364 -14.01 8.13 4.74
C PHE A 364 -14.88 9.04 3.90
N TRP A 365 -14.51 9.18 2.65
CA TRP A 365 -15.18 10.05 1.70
C TRP A 365 -16.64 9.63 1.50
N GLY A 366 -17.58 10.55 1.78
CA GLY A 366 -19.00 10.31 1.59
C GLY A 366 -19.62 9.26 2.52
N ASP A 367 -18.92 8.84 3.59
CA ASP A 367 -19.40 7.83 4.54
C ASP A 367 -19.10 8.25 5.99
N ASP A 368 -19.94 9.16 6.51
CA ASP A 368 -19.84 9.65 7.89
C ASP A 368 -20.12 8.51 8.89
N GLY A 369 -20.99 7.55 8.55
CA GLY A 369 -21.30 6.41 9.40
C GLY A 369 -20.08 5.52 9.61
N LEU A 370 -19.38 5.16 8.52
CA LEU A 370 -18.13 4.41 8.61
C LEU A 370 -17.05 5.23 9.31
N THR A 371 -16.96 6.53 9.04
CA THR A 371 -16.01 7.42 9.70
C THR A 371 -16.21 7.38 11.22
N ALA A 372 -17.45 7.53 11.71
CA ALA A 372 -17.76 7.48 13.14
C ALA A 372 -17.41 6.14 13.80
N THR A 373 -17.48 5.01 13.05
CA THR A 373 -17.12 3.70 13.59
C THR A 373 -15.62 3.40 13.58
N ARG A 374 -14.87 4.05 12.69
CA ARG A 374 -13.44 3.78 12.47
C ARG A 374 -12.53 4.88 13.05
N LEU A 375 -13.04 6.09 13.21
CA LEU A 375 -12.32 7.23 13.80
C LEU A 375 -13.06 7.62 15.10
N VAL A 376 -12.67 7.00 16.21
CA VAL A 376 -13.31 7.15 17.53
C VAL A 376 -12.43 8.03 18.41
N ASP A 377 -12.92 9.19 18.83
CA ASP A 377 -12.19 10.16 19.67
C ASP A 377 -10.80 10.52 19.15
N GLY A 378 -10.66 10.62 17.80
CA GLY A 378 -9.40 10.91 17.13
C GLY A 378 -8.47 9.69 16.97
N TRP A 379 -8.89 8.51 17.43
CA TRP A 379 -8.17 7.25 17.23
C TRP A 379 -8.72 6.47 16.03
N VAL A 380 -7.85 6.05 15.17
CA VAL A 380 -8.19 5.12 14.07
C VAL A 380 -8.27 3.71 14.64
N ARG A 381 -9.46 3.14 14.60
CA ARG A 381 -9.69 1.73 14.88
C ARG A 381 -9.16 0.90 13.73
N THR A 382 -8.01 0.24 13.88
CA THR A 382 -7.28 -0.35 12.77
C THR A 382 -7.91 -1.65 12.26
N ARG A 383 -8.65 -2.37 13.10
CA ARG A 383 -9.11 -3.74 12.86
C ARG A 383 -7.96 -4.74 12.74
N ASP A 384 -6.74 -4.35 13.09
CA ASP A 384 -5.65 -5.28 13.30
C ASP A 384 -5.64 -5.71 14.76
N ILE A 385 -5.50 -7.00 14.99
CA ILE A 385 -5.23 -7.57 16.32
C ILE A 385 -3.73 -7.65 16.49
N GLY A 386 -3.25 -7.23 17.64
CA GLY A 386 -1.83 -7.18 17.89
C GLY A 386 -1.47 -7.02 19.35
N ARG A 387 -0.18 -6.91 19.60
CA ARG A 387 0.39 -6.61 20.92
C ARG A 387 1.63 -5.76 20.80
N ILE A 388 2.02 -5.13 21.88
CA ILE A 388 3.28 -4.38 22.01
C ILE A 388 4.10 -5.05 23.10
N ASP A 389 5.37 -5.35 22.86
CA ASP A 389 6.25 -5.93 23.88
C ASP A 389 6.97 -4.86 24.72
N ASP A 390 7.71 -5.30 25.75
CA ASP A 390 8.43 -4.41 26.68
C ASP A 390 9.53 -3.57 26.01
N ASN A 391 10.01 -3.98 24.83
CA ASN A 391 10.98 -3.23 24.04
C ASN A 391 10.31 -2.28 23.03
N GLY A 392 8.97 -2.21 23.00
CA GLY A 392 8.18 -1.36 22.13
C GLY A 392 8.06 -1.88 20.70
N PHE A 393 8.32 -3.16 20.44
CA PHE A 393 8.02 -3.78 19.16
C PHE A 393 6.53 -4.10 19.06
N VAL A 394 5.95 -3.73 17.93
CA VAL A 394 4.55 -3.97 17.61
C VAL A 394 4.45 -5.26 16.79
N TYR A 395 3.60 -6.17 17.21
CA TYR A 395 3.31 -7.43 16.50
C TYR A 395 1.88 -7.40 16.00
N ILE A 396 1.71 -7.61 14.71
CA ILE A 396 0.38 -7.81 14.11
C ILE A 396 0.14 -9.32 14.09
N LEU A 397 -0.88 -9.73 14.80
CA LEU A 397 -1.23 -11.15 14.93
C LEU A 397 -2.19 -11.56 13.81
N ASP A 398 -3.23 -10.75 13.57
CA ASP A 398 -4.17 -10.96 12.45
C ASP A 398 -5.10 -9.74 12.24
N ARG A 399 -6.07 -9.93 11.35
CA ARG A 399 -7.22 -9.04 11.17
C ARG A 399 -8.39 -9.52 12.03
N ALA A 400 -9.06 -8.60 12.72
CA ALA A 400 -10.26 -8.94 13.48
C ALA A 400 -11.34 -9.64 12.63
N ASP A 401 -11.41 -9.31 11.35
CA ASP A 401 -12.38 -9.88 10.40
C ASP A 401 -11.99 -11.29 9.88
N ASP A 402 -10.75 -11.72 10.08
CA ASP A 402 -10.24 -13.03 9.63
C ASP A 402 -10.14 -14.05 10.79
N MET A 403 -10.37 -13.63 12.03
CA MET A 403 -10.34 -14.50 13.20
C MET A 403 -11.27 -15.72 13.03
N ILE A 404 -10.79 -16.90 13.41
CA ILE A 404 -11.52 -18.16 13.37
C ILE A 404 -11.97 -18.50 14.78
N VAL A 405 -13.28 -18.71 14.96
CA VAL A 405 -13.84 -19.12 16.25
C VAL A 405 -14.14 -20.61 16.24
N SER A 406 -13.21 -21.40 16.72
CA SER A 406 -13.32 -22.86 16.72
C SER A 406 -13.55 -23.41 18.13
N GLY A 407 -14.73 -23.92 18.40
CA GLY A 407 -15.07 -24.51 19.70
C GLY A 407 -14.90 -23.55 20.88
N GLY A 408 -15.12 -22.25 20.67
CA GLY A 408 -14.97 -21.20 21.67
C GLY A 408 -13.55 -20.65 21.82
N PHE A 409 -12.61 -21.11 21.00
CA PHE A 409 -11.25 -20.59 20.98
C PHE A 409 -11.05 -19.65 19.78
N ASN A 410 -10.43 -18.50 20.02
CA ASN A 410 -9.99 -17.58 18.99
C ASN A 410 -8.68 -18.09 18.37
N ILE A 411 -8.69 -18.34 17.08
CA ILE A 411 -7.54 -18.83 16.33
C ILE A 411 -7.22 -17.80 15.24
N TRP A 412 -5.99 -17.35 15.22
CA TRP A 412 -5.53 -16.37 14.25
C TRP A 412 -4.90 -17.07 13.05
N PRO A 413 -5.46 -16.94 11.83
CA PRO A 413 -4.91 -17.52 10.61
C PRO A 413 -3.41 -17.28 10.44
N ALA A 414 -2.94 -16.06 10.71
CA ALA A 414 -1.53 -15.71 10.52
C ALA A 414 -0.56 -16.51 11.43
N GLU A 415 -0.99 -16.97 12.61
CA GLU A 415 -0.17 -17.84 13.44
C GLU A 415 0.07 -19.19 12.77
N LEU A 416 -1.01 -19.77 12.22
CA LEU A 416 -0.94 -21.04 11.52
C LEU A 416 -0.14 -20.90 10.22
N GLU A 417 -0.39 -19.83 9.45
CA GLU A 417 0.37 -19.53 8.23
C GLU A 417 1.86 -19.42 8.51
N THR A 418 2.21 -18.74 9.60
CA THR A 418 3.61 -18.63 10.06
C THR A 418 4.22 -20.00 10.38
N ALA A 419 3.49 -20.84 11.10
CA ALA A 419 3.97 -22.16 11.48
C ALA A 419 4.13 -23.09 10.27
N ILE A 420 3.17 -23.03 9.33
CA ILE A 420 3.16 -23.86 8.13
C ILE A 420 4.20 -23.40 7.10
N ALA A 421 4.42 -22.08 6.96
CA ALA A 421 5.42 -21.53 6.05
C ALA A 421 6.87 -21.92 6.39
N ASP A 422 7.12 -22.39 7.61
CA ASP A 422 8.43 -22.93 7.99
C ASP A 422 8.69 -24.37 7.45
N HIS A 423 7.68 -25.00 6.80
CA HIS A 423 7.88 -26.28 6.16
C HIS A 423 8.64 -26.09 4.83
N PRO A 424 9.74 -26.84 4.57
CA PRO A 424 10.63 -26.57 3.42
C PRO A 424 9.97 -26.75 2.05
N GLU A 425 8.90 -27.54 1.94
CA GLU A 425 8.18 -27.78 0.68
C GLU A 425 6.99 -26.83 0.49
N VAL A 426 6.67 -25.94 1.46
CA VAL A 426 5.59 -24.97 1.34
C VAL A 426 6.12 -23.64 0.81
N ILE A 427 5.68 -23.24 -0.36
CA ILE A 427 6.06 -21.98 -1.02
C ILE A 427 5.22 -20.83 -0.46
N GLU A 428 3.89 -21.05 -0.34
CA GLU A 428 2.93 -20.09 0.21
C GLU A 428 1.82 -20.84 0.93
N VAL A 429 1.18 -20.18 1.90
CA VAL A 429 0.04 -20.74 2.62
C VAL A 429 -1.00 -19.68 2.91
N ALA A 430 -2.26 -20.05 2.84
CA ALA A 430 -3.41 -19.30 3.30
C ALA A 430 -4.21 -20.12 4.30
N VAL A 431 -4.53 -19.54 5.44
CA VAL A 431 -5.42 -20.14 6.43
C VAL A 431 -6.68 -19.29 6.57
N PHE A 432 -7.83 -19.95 6.64
CA PHE A 432 -9.13 -19.31 6.82
C PHE A 432 -10.14 -20.27 7.47
N ALA A 433 -11.24 -19.72 7.97
CA ALA A 433 -12.31 -20.50 8.57
C ALA A 433 -13.13 -21.22 7.52
N ILE A 434 -13.45 -22.50 7.78
CA ILE A 434 -14.50 -23.26 7.09
C ILE A 434 -15.56 -23.73 8.10
N PRO A 435 -16.83 -23.96 7.67
CA PRO A 435 -17.88 -24.46 8.54
C PRO A 435 -17.51 -25.82 9.15
N HIS A 436 -17.87 -26.01 10.43
CA HIS A 436 -17.68 -27.27 11.14
C HIS A 436 -18.88 -27.58 12.04
N GLU A 437 -19.50 -28.74 11.87
CA GLU A 437 -20.75 -29.11 12.57
C GLU A 437 -20.66 -29.02 14.10
N ARG A 438 -19.51 -29.41 14.69
CA ARG A 438 -19.34 -29.44 16.15
C ARG A 438 -18.77 -28.16 16.72
N TRP A 439 -17.85 -27.50 15.97
CA TRP A 439 -17.06 -26.37 16.49
C TRP A 439 -17.52 -25.01 15.99
N GLY A 440 -18.55 -24.98 15.11
CA GLY A 440 -18.98 -23.82 14.37
C GLY A 440 -18.05 -23.52 13.19
N GLU A 441 -16.80 -23.28 13.48
CA GLU A 441 -15.72 -23.07 12.50
C GLU A 441 -14.52 -23.96 12.79
N THR A 442 -13.73 -24.26 11.76
CA THR A 442 -12.41 -24.88 11.92
C THR A 442 -11.41 -24.24 10.95
N PRO A 443 -10.13 -24.14 11.31
CA PRO A 443 -9.12 -23.65 10.38
C PRO A 443 -8.95 -24.62 9.19
N MET A 444 -8.83 -24.07 8.01
CA MET A 444 -8.40 -24.74 6.80
C MET A 444 -7.15 -24.07 6.26
N ALA A 445 -6.16 -24.86 5.86
CA ALA A 445 -4.95 -24.38 5.20
C ALA A 445 -4.97 -24.77 3.72
N VAL A 446 -4.66 -23.83 2.84
CA VAL A 446 -4.35 -24.08 1.42
C VAL A 446 -2.88 -23.77 1.22
N CYS A 447 -2.11 -24.79 0.87
CA CYS A 447 -0.65 -24.68 0.70
C CYS A 447 -0.30 -24.74 -0.80
N HIS A 448 0.40 -23.72 -1.29
CA HIS A 448 1.05 -23.74 -2.61
C HIS A 448 2.38 -24.47 -2.45
N VAL A 449 2.56 -25.53 -3.22
CA VAL A 449 3.74 -26.38 -3.19
C VAL A 449 4.24 -26.67 -4.62
N ASP A 450 5.51 -27.04 -4.76
CA ASP A 450 6.05 -27.49 -6.05
C ASP A 450 5.35 -28.79 -6.49
N PRO A 451 5.13 -29.02 -7.81
CA PRO A 451 4.54 -30.27 -8.30
C PRO A 451 5.30 -31.55 -7.89
N SER A 452 6.57 -31.43 -7.52
CA SER A 452 7.40 -32.55 -7.01
C SER A 452 7.37 -32.71 -5.49
N ALA A 453 6.67 -31.84 -4.76
CA ALA A 453 6.57 -31.89 -3.32
C ALA A 453 5.87 -33.19 -2.86
N THR A 454 6.29 -33.70 -1.73
CA THR A 454 5.76 -34.95 -1.13
C THR A 454 5.09 -34.72 0.20
N VAL A 455 5.03 -33.49 0.67
CA VAL A 455 4.40 -33.10 1.94
C VAL A 455 2.93 -33.53 1.98
N THR A 456 2.52 -34.07 3.15
CA THR A 456 1.17 -34.58 3.37
C THR A 456 0.37 -33.68 4.29
N GLU A 457 -0.96 -33.84 4.29
CA GLU A 457 -1.86 -33.15 5.21
C GLU A 457 -1.49 -33.45 6.66
N GLU A 458 -1.19 -34.72 6.99
CA GLU A 458 -0.83 -35.17 8.32
C GLU A 458 0.44 -34.46 8.83
N GLU A 459 1.43 -34.25 7.96
CA GLU A 459 2.67 -33.56 8.30
C GLU A 459 2.42 -32.10 8.65
N ILE A 460 1.58 -31.40 7.87
CA ILE A 460 1.22 -30.00 8.16
C ILE A 460 0.41 -29.90 9.45
N VAL A 461 -0.59 -30.78 9.65
CA VAL A 461 -1.42 -30.82 10.86
C VAL A 461 -0.56 -31.08 12.09
N GLU A 462 0.38 -32.04 12.01
CA GLU A 462 1.29 -32.38 13.11
C GLU A 462 2.27 -31.24 13.40
N LEU A 463 2.80 -30.57 12.37
CA LEU A 463 3.67 -29.41 12.51
C LEU A 463 2.97 -28.28 13.31
N VAL A 464 1.73 -27.96 12.95
CA VAL A 464 0.94 -26.96 13.67
C VAL A 464 0.62 -27.42 15.09
N ARG A 465 0.25 -28.70 15.27
CA ARG A 465 -0.01 -29.27 16.60
C ARG A 465 1.17 -29.15 17.53
N GLN A 466 2.37 -29.43 17.05
CA GLN A 466 3.60 -29.35 17.85
C GLN A 466 3.98 -27.93 18.22
N ARG A 467 3.79 -26.98 17.31
CA ARG A 467 4.19 -25.60 17.51
C ARG A 467 3.18 -24.75 18.25
N LEU A 468 1.89 -24.94 17.97
CA LEU A 468 0.81 -24.05 18.43
C LEU A 468 -0.22 -24.76 19.33
N GLY A 469 -0.12 -26.07 19.47
CA GLY A 469 -1.06 -26.88 20.26
C GLY A 469 -2.20 -27.47 19.43
N SER A 470 -2.84 -28.49 19.98
CA SER A 470 -3.82 -29.32 19.26
C SER A 470 -5.11 -28.60 18.91
N TYR A 471 -5.46 -27.53 19.64
CA TYR A 471 -6.70 -26.77 19.40
C TYR A 471 -6.59 -25.81 18.18
N LYS A 472 -5.37 -25.44 17.78
CA LYS A 472 -5.09 -24.59 16.62
C LYS A 472 -4.83 -25.36 15.32
N LYS A 473 -4.69 -26.70 15.37
CA LYS A 473 -4.42 -27.50 14.18
C LYS A 473 -5.49 -27.31 13.10
N PRO A 474 -5.13 -27.25 11.82
CA PRO A 474 -6.10 -27.24 10.73
C PRO A 474 -7.02 -28.49 10.80
N GLY A 475 -8.30 -28.28 10.55
CA GLY A 475 -9.25 -29.38 10.35
C GLY A 475 -9.18 -29.98 8.95
N ARG A 476 -8.56 -29.25 8.02
CA ARG A 476 -8.34 -29.67 6.62
C ARG A 476 -7.14 -28.94 6.03
N VAL A 477 -6.34 -29.63 5.22
CA VAL A 477 -5.26 -29.04 4.41
C VAL A 477 -5.48 -29.42 2.95
N GLU A 478 -5.36 -28.45 2.06
CA GLU A 478 -5.36 -28.67 0.62
C GLU A 478 -4.06 -28.15 0.00
N PHE A 479 -3.59 -28.82 -1.04
CA PHE A 479 -2.42 -28.45 -1.79
C PHE A 479 -2.78 -27.94 -3.18
N THR A 480 -2.10 -26.90 -3.63
CA THR A 480 -2.20 -26.36 -4.99
C THR A 480 -0.81 -26.20 -5.60
N HIS A 481 -0.72 -26.34 -6.91
CA HIS A 481 0.50 -26.05 -7.66
C HIS A 481 0.45 -24.67 -8.34
N GLU A 482 -0.67 -23.96 -8.18
CA GLU A 482 -0.83 -22.59 -8.66
C GLU A 482 -0.60 -21.60 -7.51
N PRO A 483 -0.02 -20.42 -7.80
CA PRO A 483 0.14 -19.36 -6.82
C PRO A 483 -1.20 -18.98 -6.17
N LEU A 484 -1.19 -18.71 -4.88
CA LEU A 484 -2.40 -18.28 -4.17
C LEU A 484 -2.90 -16.92 -4.67
N PRO A 485 -4.23 -16.70 -4.71
CA PRO A 485 -4.80 -15.45 -5.21
C PRO A 485 -4.38 -14.28 -4.33
N LYS A 486 -3.84 -13.24 -4.97
CA LYS A 486 -3.38 -12.02 -4.32
C LYS A 486 -4.08 -10.81 -4.92
N SER A 487 -4.27 -9.80 -4.08
CA SER A 487 -4.63 -8.49 -4.57
C SER A 487 -3.50 -7.92 -5.43
N VAL A 488 -3.83 -6.92 -6.20
CA VAL A 488 -2.92 -6.17 -7.06
C VAL A 488 -1.70 -5.56 -6.35
N VAL A 489 -1.79 -5.40 -5.03
CA VAL A 489 -0.68 -4.95 -4.16
C VAL A 489 0.04 -6.12 -3.47
N GLY A 490 -0.18 -7.35 -3.91
CA GLY A 490 0.47 -8.56 -3.40
C GLY A 490 -0.12 -9.12 -2.10
N LYS A 491 -1.27 -8.61 -1.64
CA LYS A 491 -1.94 -9.09 -0.42
C LYS A 491 -2.79 -10.31 -0.73
N LEU A 492 -2.66 -11.36 0.08
CA LEU A 492 -3.43 -12.60 -0.03
C LEU A 492 -4.95 -12.33 0.06
N LEU A 493 -5.71 -12.88 -0.88
CA LEU A 493 -7.17 -12.75 -0.96
C LEU A 493 -7.86 -13.94 -0.29
N ARG A 494 -7.76 -14.04 1.04
CA ARG A 494 -8.40 -15.13 1.81
C ARG A 494 -9.90 -15.25 1.56
N LYS A 495 -10.58 -14.12 1.31
CA LYS A 495 -12.02 -14.14 1.02
C LYS A 495 -12.35 -14.99 -0.20
N SER A 496 -11.63 -14.84 -1.31
CA SER A 496 -11.89 -15.62 -2.53
C SER A 496 -11.62 -17.12 -2.35
N LEU A 497 -10.65 -17.49 -1.51
CA LEU A 497 -10.38 -18.88 -1.16
C LEU A 497 -11.48 -19.47 -0.25
N ARG A 498 -12.00 -18.65 0.65
CA ARG A 498 -12.98 -19.06 1.67
C ARG A 498 -14.40 -19.19 1.14
N GLU A 499 -14.85 -18.28 0.26
CA GLU A 499 -16.23 -18.20 -0.22
C GLU A 499 -16.82 -19.53 -0.71
N PRO A 500 -16.11 -20.38 -1.49
CA PRO A 500 -16.64 -21.66 -1.96
C PRO A 500 -17.08 -22.61 -0.83
N TYR A 501 -16.42 -22.58 0.31
CA TYR A 501 -16.72 -23.45 1.46
C TYR A 501 -17.92 -22.96 2.28
N TRP A 502 -18.27 -21.68 2.15
CA TRP A 502 -19.43 -21.08 2.83
C TRP A 502 -20.69 -21.05 1.96
N ALA A 503 -20.60 -21.49 0.72
CA ALA A 503 -21.77 -21.60 -0.16
C ALA A 503 -22.84 -22.52 0.45
N GLY A 504 -24.03 -21.97 0.73
CA GLY A 504 -25.16 -22.70 1.37
C GLY A 504 -25.20 -22.63 2.90
N HIS A 505 -24.25 -21.97 3.55
CA HIS A 505 -24.27 -21.70 5.00
C HIS A 505 -24.75 -20.28 5.29
N ALA A 506 -25.72 -20.14 6.21
CA ALA A 506 -26.44 -18.89 6.41
C ALA A 506 -25.63 -17.80 7.16
N GLN A 507 -24.58 -18.14 7.91
CA GLN A 507 -23.84 -17.18 8.73
C GLN A 507 -22.52 -17.75 9.26
N ARG A 508 -21.46 -16.94 9.33
CA ARG A 508 -20.25 -17.23 10.11
C ARG A 508 -20.55 -17.05 11.61
N VAL A 509 -19.81 -17.77 12.46
CA VAL A 509 -19.92 -17.62 13.92
C VAL A 509 -19.57 -16.21 14.36
N HIS A 510 -18.71 -15.52 13.63
CA HIS A 510 -18.26 -14.14 13.90
C HIS A 510 -18.78 -13.16 12.84
N GLY A 511 -20.07 -13.24 12.55
CA GLY A 511 -20.89 -12.32 11.74
C GLY A 511 -20.17 -11.20 10.96
N ALA A 512 -19.68 -11.47 9.76
CA ALA A 512 -19.28 -10.47 8.78
C ALA A 512 -19.80 -10.84 7.41
#